data_89a4ec27ab4b3b08a3b4edae9383444a
#
_entry.id   89a4ec27ab4b3b08a3b4edae9383444a
#
_cell.length_a   1.000
_cell.length_b   1.000
_cell.length_c   1.000
_cell.angle_alpha   90.00
_cell.angle_beta   90.00
_cell.angle_gamma   90.00
#
_symmetry.space_group_name_H-M   'P 1'
#
loop_
_entity.id
_entity.type
_entity.pdbx_description
1 polymer ?
#
loop_
_entity_poly.entity_id
_entity_poly.type
_entity_poly.pdbx_seq_one_letter_code
_entity_poly.pdbx_strand_id
1 'polypeptide(L)'
;MAAAAERVRDAQNLLRTGYLVTLAGGIVFGILGSMVFIRRGTLAQIRHEQAANVGMILTSAAAILVTVGIVIALLSNAELFFSKYPIEDFLFGLHWSKDAPIRDDQAGGFNLGAVPVFYGTLVVSLVALTVALPIGLMSAIYMAEYAGPRVRDVFKPILEILAGIPTIVYGVFALRSGIPFAKDFFNGLEWLLELRFLPAAFHLEYLALDVGAKSAVVAGAVMGIMLIPFISSLSDDALKAVPRSLRDGSLALGGNKSETILRVLIPAALPGIMGGFLLATSRAIGETMIVVLAAGGQANLTIDILDQMTTVTVQITELLIGDAEFDRANTLSVFGLGLVLFVSTLLLNLAAIQVVRRYRQRYS
;
A
#
# COMPACT_ATOMS: atom_id res chain seq x y z
N MET A 1 11.99 -43.13 10.36
CA MET A 1 11.32 -42.30 9.35
C MET A 1 9.86 -42.73 9.14
N ALA A 2 9.49 -43.99 8.98
CA ALA A 2 8.11 -44.41 8.77
C ALA A 2 7.14 -44.03 9.91
N ALA A 3 7.52 -44.22 11.17
CA ALA A 3 6.70 -43.89 12.34
C ALA A 3 6.49 -42.35 12.52
N ALA A 4 7.40 -41.50 12.03
CA ALA A 4 7.24 -40.04 12.04
C ALA A 4 6.26 -39.61 10.94
N ALA A 5 6.32 -40.21 9.75
CA ALA A 5 5.42 -39.93 8.65
C ALA A 5 3.97 -40.33 8.98
N GLU A 6 3.80 -41.44 9.73
CA GLU A 6 2.50 -41.89 10.19
C GLU A 6 1.86 -40.95 11.20
N ARG A 7 2.62 -40.47 12.18
CA ARG A 7 2.15 -39.45 13.14
C ARG A 7 1.74 -38.13 12.48
N VAL A 8 2.49 -37.71 11.47
CA VAL A 8 2.16 -36.46 10.71
C VAL A 8 0.86 -36.66 9.92
N ARG A 9 0.67 -37.84 9.32
CA ARG A 9 -0.55 -38.17 8.58
C ARG A 9 -1.77 -38.24 9.50
N ASP A 10 -1.61 -38.85 10.69
CA ASP A 10 -2.68 -38.93 11.70
C ASP A 10 -3.04 -37.53 12.25
N ALA A 11 -2.05 -36.68 12.51
CA ALA A 11 -2.28 -35.29 12.91
C ALA A 11 -3.00 -34.48 11.81
N GLN A 12 -2.63 -34.66 10.56
CA GLN A 12 -3.31 -33.99 9.42
C GLN A 12 -4.77 -34.52 9.27
N ASN A 13 -5.00 -35.79 9.45
CA ASN A 13 -6.34 -36.35 9.41
C ASN A 13 -7.22 -35.87 10.56
N LEU A 14 -6.65 -35.75 11.77
CA LEU A 14 -7.33 -35.21 12.95
C LEU A 14 -7.71 -33.72 12.75
N LEU A 15 -6.79 -32.91 12.22
CA LEU A 15 -7.05 -31.50 11.89
C LEU A 15 -8.13 -31.37 10.80
N ARG A 16 -8.05 -32.20 9.74
CA ARG A 16 -9.04 -32.19 8.66
C ARG A 16 -10.43 -32.60 9.15
N THR A 17 -10.50 -33.64 9.98
CA THR A 17 -11.76 -34.11 10.57
C THR A 17 -12.31 -33.06 11.53
N GLY A 18 -11.47 -32.45 12.39
CA GLY A 18 -11.87 -31.36 13.28
C GLY A 18 -12.41 -30.17 12.50
N TYR A 19 -11.75 -29.78 11.42
CA TYR A 19 -12.20 -28.67 10.54
C TYR A 19 -13.56 -28.97 9.89
N LEU A 20 -13.75 -30.21 9.37
CA LEU A 20 -15.02 -30.62 8.75
C LEU A 20 -16.17 -30.68 9.78
N VAL A 21 -15.89 -31.16 10.98
CA VAL A 21 -16.88 -31.20 12.08
C VAL A 21 -17.29 -29.82 12.54
N THR A 22 -16.34 -28.89 12.69
CA THR A 22 -16.64 -27.48 13.07
C THR A 22 -17.41 -26.76 11.97
N LEU A 23 -17.06 -27.00 10.70
CA LEU A 23 -17.75 -26.40 9.55
C LEU A 23 -19.18 -26.96 9.42
N ALA A 24 -19.35 -28.28 9.53
CA ALA A 24 -20.66 -28.92 9.52
C ALA A 24 -21.51 -28.47 10.73
N GLY A 25 -20.92 -28.44 11.92
CA GLY A 25 -21.57 -27.91 13.13
C GLY A 25 -22.01 -26.46 12.97
N GLY A 26 -21.18 -25.60 12.40
CA GLY A 26 -21.52 -24.21 12.10
C GLY A 26 -22.69 -24.08 11.11
N ILE A 27 -22.70 -24.88 10.05
CA ILE A 27 -23.79 -24.92 9.07
C ILE A 27 -25.10 -25.40 9.72
N VAL A 28 -25.04 -26.49 10.47
CA VAL A 28 -26.22 -27.04 11.18
C VAL A 28 -26.75 -26.05 12.20
N PHE A 29 -25.88 -25.40 12.98
CA PHE A 29 -26.26 -24.38 13.95
C PHE A 29 -26.87 -23.16 13.25
N GLY A 30 -26.31 -22.73 12.11
CA GLY A 30 -26.84 -21.65 11.28
C GLY A 30 -28.24 -21.98 10.73
N ILE A 31 -28.44 -23.22 10.22
CA ILE A 31 -29.76 -23.67 9.70
C ILE A 31 -30.79 -23.80 10.83
N LEU A 32 -30.43 -24.41 11.95
CA LEU A 32 -31.33 -24.55 13.11
C LEU A 32 -31.64 -23.16 13.71
N GLY A 33 -30.67 -22.31 13.84
CA GLY A 33 -30.86 -20.91 14.26
C GLY A 33 -31.82 -20.16 13.33
N SER A 34 -31.64 -20.30 12.01
CA SER A 34 -32.55 -19.67 11.04
C SER A 34 -33.97 -20.22 11.13
N MET A 35 -34.16 -21.54 11.32
CA MET A 35 -35.47 -22.13 11.48
C MET A 35 -36.23 -21.70 12.74
N VAL A 36 -35.52 -21.44 13.84
CA VAL A 36 -36.11 -20.89 15.08
C VAL A 36 -36.56 -19.43 14.86
N PHE A 37 -35.85 -18.68 14.01
CA PHE A 37 -36.16 -17.27 13.71
C PHE A 37 -37.25 -17.11 12.63
N ILE A 38 -37.50 -18.10 11.75
CA ILE A 38 -38.52 -18.05 10.69
C ILE A 38 -39.89 -18.44 11.26
N ARG A 39 -40.35 -17.85 12.36
CA ARG A 39 -41.77 -17.90 12.73
C ARG A 39 -42.50 -16.77 12.04
N ARG A 40 -43.52 -17.17 11.24
CA ARG A 40 -44.37 -16.28 10.45
C ARG A 40 -45.05 -15.21 11.35
N GLY A 41 -44.76 -13.92 11.12
CA GLY A 41 -45.40 -12.79 11.77
C GLY A 41 -44.63 -11.49 11.52
N THR A 42 -45.31 -10.35 11.65
CA THR A 42 -44.76 -8.99 11.48
C THR A 42 -43.55 -8.67 12.37
N LEU A 43 -43.31 -9.46 13.42
CA LEU A 43 -42.12 -9.37 14.29
C LEU A 43 -40.87 -10.04 13.71
N ALA A 44 -41.00 -10.83 12.64
CA ALA A 44 -39.84 -11.54 12.04
C ALA A 44 -38.86 -10.55 11.46
N GLN A 45 -39.28 -9.51 10.80
CA GLN A 45 -38.41 -8.48 10.22
C GLN A 45 -37.59 -7.76 11.29
N ILE A 46 -38.24 -7.34 12.38
CA ILE A 46 -37.58 -6.66 13.52
C ILE A 46 -36.54 -7.58 14.17
N ARG A 47 -36.83 -8.89 14.31
CA ARG A 47 -35.89 -9.85 14.87
C ARG A 47 -34.71 -10.12 13.95
N HIS A 48 -34.92 -10.15 12.62
CA HIS A 48 -33.83 -10.27 11.65
C HIS A 48 -32.92 -9.04 11.69
N GLU A 49 -33.47 -7.83 11.77
CA GLU A 49 -32.69 -6.60 11.90
C GLU A 49 -31.89 -6.57 13.22
N GLN A 50 -32.51 -6.99 14.33
CA GLN A 50 -31.81 -7.10 15.61
C GLN A 50 -30.70 -8.14 15.59
N ALA A 51 -30.93 -9.34 15.00
CA ALA A 51 -29.91 -10.35 14.87
C ALA A 51 -28.76 -9.90 13.95
N ALA A 52 -29.06 -9.24 12.84
CA ALA A 52 -28.06 -8.64 11.95
C ALA A 52 -27.25 -7.56 12.68
N ASN A 53 -27.91 -6.69 13.45
CA ASN A 53 -27.24 -5.65 14.25
C ASN A 53 -26.31 -6.26 15.30
N VAL A 54 -26.76 -7.28 16.03
CA VAL A 54 -25.93 -7.98 17.02
C VAL A 54 -24.73 -8.66 16.31
N GLY A 55 -24.95 -9.30 15.16
CA GLY A 55 -23.88 -9.89 14.36
C GLY A 55 -22.86 -8.84 13.92
N MET A 56 -23.30 -7.70 13.42
CA MET A 56 -22.42 -6.59 13.02
C MET A 56 -21.64 -6.00 14.21
N ILE A 57 -22.26 -5.86 15.38
CA ILE A 57 -21.59 -5.38 16.60
C ILE A 57 -20.53 -6.38 17.05
N LEU A 58 -20.85 -7.69 17.07
CA LEU A 58 -19.91 -8.72 17.48
C LEU A 58 -18.72 -8.83 16.53
N THR A 59 -18.94 -8.79 15.22
CA THR A 59 -17.86 -8.81 14.23
C THR A 59 -16.99 -7.55 14.30
N SER A 60 -17.59 -6.38 14.51
CA SER A 60 -16.87 -5.13 14.70
C SER A 60 -16.05 -5.15 16.00
N ALA A 61 -16.63 -5.65 17.09
CA ALA A 61 -15.91 -5.79 18.36
C ALA A 61 -14.74 -6.77 18.23
N ALA A 62 -14.94 -7.90 17.56
CA ALA A 62 -13.87 -8.86 17.31
C ALA A 62 -12.73 -8.24 16.47
N ALA A 63 -13.05 -7.49 15.42
CA ALA A 63 -12.05 -6.79 14.61
C ALA A 63 -11.24 -5.77 15.43
N ILE A 64 -11.91 -5.01 16.31
CA ILE A 64 -11.23 -4.05 17.21
C ILE A 64 -10.32 -4.80 18.18
N LEU A 65 -10.79 -5.88 18.80
CA LEU A 65 -9.98 -6.67 19.75
C LEU A 65 -8.74 -7.27 19.09
N VAL A 66 -8.87 -7.80 17.87
CA VAL A 66 -7.73 -8.31 17.10
C VAL A 66 -6.74 -7.19 16.79
N THR A 67 -7.23 -6.03 16.36
CA THR A 67 -6.36 -4.87 16.06
C THR A 67 -5.61 -4.41 17.31
N VAL A 68 -6.29 -4.29 18.45
CA VAL A 68 -5.67 -3.94 19.73
C VAL A 68 -4.64 -5.00 20.14
N GLY A 69 -4.96 -6.29 19.97
CA GLY A 69 -4.05 -7.39 20.25
C GLY A 69 -2.77 -7.33 19.40
N ILE A 70 -2.89 -7.02 18.11
CA ILE A 70 -1.74 -6.83 17.20
C ILE A 70 -0.87 -5.66 17.69
N VAL A 71 -1.47 -4.52 18.06
CA VAL A 71 -0.72 -3.35 18.54
C VAL A 71 0.00 -3.67 19.84
N ILE A 72 -0.65 -4.36 20.79
CA ILE A 72 -0.03 -4.79 22.05
C ILE A 72 1.15 -5.73 21.77
N ALA A 73 0.96 -6.74 20.92
CA ALA A 73 2.02 -7.66 20.53
C ALA A 73 3.21 -6.94 19.86
N LEU A 74 2.92 -5.97 18.99
CA LEU A 74 3.95 -5.15 18.36
C LEU A 74 4.74 -4.34 19.38
N LEU A 75 4.07 -3.68 20.34
CA LEU A 75 4.70 -2.88 21.36
C LEU A 75 5.57 -3.72 22.30
N SER A 76 5.07 -4.86 22.79
CA SER A 76 5.81 -5.74 23.71
C SER A 76 7.07 -6.34 23.08
N ASN A 77 6.99 -6.76 21.79
CA ASN A 77 8.17 -7.28 21.10
C ASN A 77 9.15 -6.18 20.67
N ALA A 78 8.65 -4.98 20.36
CA ALA A 78 9.51 -3.82 20.09
C ALA A 78 10.24 -3.36 21.37
N GLU A 79 9.59 -3.39 22.54
CA GLU A 79 10.25 -3.13 23.82
C GLU A 79 11.39 -4.12 24.07
N LEU A 80 11.17 -5.41 23.81
CA LEU A 80 12.20 -6.44 23.91
C LEU A 80 13.37 -6.17 22.93
N PHE A 81 13.09 -5.71 21.72
CA PHE A 81 14.14 -5.31 20.77
C PHE A 81 14.95 -4.12 21.30
N PHE A 82 14.31 -3.04 21.71
CA PHE A 82 14.98 -1.83 22.19
C PHE A 82 15.67 -2.01 23.55
N SER A 83 15.35 -3.05 24.31
CA SER A 83 16.14 -3.42 25.49
C SER A 83 17.51 -4.01 25.13
N LYS A 84 17.64 -4.59 23.92
CA LYS A 84 18.87 -5.21 23.43
C LYS A 84 19.65 -4.31 22.46
N TYR A 85 18.97 -3.36 21.78
CA TYR A 85 19.55 -2.49 20.77
C TYR A 85 19.18 -1.02 21.03
N PRO A 86 20.15 -0.09 21.08
CA PRO A 86 19.90 1.32 21.36
C PRO A 86 18.94 1.94 20.31
N ILE A 87 17.92 2.64 20.79
CA ILE A 87 16.91 3.26 19.93
C ILE A 87 17.50 4.36 19.02
N GLU A 88 18.51 5.07 19.50
CA GLU A 88 19.20 6.13 18.75
C GLU A 88 19.95 5.56 17.53
N ASP A 89 20.70 4.47 17.75
CA ASP A 89 21.45 3.78 16.69
C ASP A 89 20.51 3.16 15.65
N PHE A 90 19.35 2.67 16.12
CA PHE A 90 18.33 2.16 15.21
C PHE A 90 17.66 3.26 14.37
N LEU A 91 17.22 4.34 14.99
CA LEU A 91 16.47 5.40 14.30
C LEU A 91 17.34 6.24 13.37
N PHE A 92 18.59 6.51 13.74
CA PHE A 92 19.49 7.42 13.01
C PHE A 92 20.65 6.71 12.33
N GLY A 93 20.77 5.39 12.46
CA GLY A 93 21.81 4.60 11.79
C GLY A 93 21.67 4.69 10.27
N LEU A 94 22.79 4.94 9.59
CA LEU A 94 22.87 5.12 8.13
C LEU A 94 23.21 3.82 7.38
N HIS A 95 23.44 2.73 8.08
CA HIS A 95 23.78 1.44 7.51
C HIS A 95 22.81 0.38 8.00
N TRP A 96 22.30 -0.42 7.07
CA TRP A 96 21.49 -1.60 7.35
C TRP A 96 22.22 -2.82 6.85
N SER A 97 22.65 -3.73 7.74
CA SER A 97 23.30 -4.98 7.38
C SER A 97 22.36 -6.15 7.59
N LYS A 98 22.15 -6.96 6.54
CA LYS A 98 21.38 -8.21 6.61
C LYS A 98 22.18 -9.34 7.26
N ASP A 99 23.50 -9.30 7.09
CA ASP A 99 24.43 -10.32 7.55
C ASP A 99 24.81 -10.02 9.00
N ALA A 100 23.93 -10.38 9.91
CA ALA A 100 24.26 -10.37 11.31
C ALA A 100 25.32 -11.44 11.59
N PRO A 101 26.38 -11.15 12.37
CA PRO A 101 27.34 -12.15 12.77
C PRO A 101 26.63 -13.32 13.46
N ILE A 102 26.95 -14.54 13.05
CA ILE A 102 26.33 -15.79 13.56
C ILE A 102 26.68 -16.01 15.04
N ARG A 103 27.61 -15.23 15.59
CA ARG A 103 28.06 -15.30 16.99
C ARG A 103 28.17 -13.92 17.60
N ASP A 104 27.68 -13.80 18.84
CA ASP A 104 27.71 -12.57 19.65
C ASP A 104 29.14 -12.07 19.95
N ASP A 105 30.17 -12.90 19.74
CA ASP A 105 31.58 -12.59 19.97
C ASP A 105 32.31 -12.01 18.73
N GLN A 106 31.68 -12.02 17.56
CA GLN A 106 32.20 -11.35 16.38
C GLN A 106 31.77 -9.88 16.42
N ALA A 107 32.57 -9.05 17.10
CA ALA A 107 32.40 -7.61 17.27
C ALA A 107 32.57 -6.78 15.97
N GLY A 108 31.86 -7.16 14.92
CA GLY A 108 31.54 -6.29 13.79
C GLY A 108 30.09 -5.84 13.98
N GLY A 109 29.87 -4.73 14.69
CA GLY A 109 28.59 -4.32 15.24
C GLY A 109 27.41 -4.52 14.30
N PHE A 110 26.32 -5.02 14.85
CA PHE A 110 25.01 -4.99 14.21
C PHE A 110 24.69 -3.56 13.79
N ASN A 111 24.71 -3.29 12.50
CA ASN A 111 24.27 -2.01 11.97
C ASN A 111 22.84 -2.16 11.50
N LEU A 112 21.89 -2.02 12.42
CA LEU A 112 20.46 -2.06 12.13
C LEU A 112 19.89 -0.63 12.07
N GLY A 113 20.53 0.22 11.25
CA GLY A 113 20.06 1.59 11.05
C GLY A 113 18.83 1.63 10.13
N ALA A 114 17.72 2.18 10.59
CA ALA A 114 16.47 2.21 9.85
C ALA A 114 16.45 3.24 8.70
N VAL A 115 17.32 4.26 8.72
CA VAL A 115 17.32 5.36 7.74
C VAL A 115 17.33 4.89 6.29
N PRO A 116 18.22 3.96 5.84
CA PRO A 116 18.23 3.53 4.44
C PRO A 116 16.94 2.85 4.00
N VAL A 117 16.32 2.10 4.90
CA VAL A 117 15.08 1.34 4.63
C VAL A 117 13.88 2.27 4.53
N PHE A 118 13.79 3.28 5.41
CA PHE A 118 12.76 4.32 5.34
C PHE A 118 12.98 5.25 4.13
N TYR A 119 14.22 5.57 3.81
CA TYR A 119 14.56 6.34 2.60
C TYR A 119 14.08 5.63 1.33
N GLY A 120 14.37 4.34 1.16
CA GLY A 120 13.88 3.57 0.03
C GLY A 120 12.35 3.51 -0.03
N THR A 121 11.68 3.38 1.12
CA THR A 121 10.20 3.46 1.19
C THR A 121 9.68 4.80 0.68
N LEU A 122 10.32 5.89 1.08
CA LEU A 122 9.95 7.25 0.65
C LEU A 122 10.17 7.43 -0.85
N VAL A 123 11.34 7.04 -1.37
CA VAL A 123 11.68 7.19 -2.80
C VAL A 123 10.70 6.39 -3.67
N VAL A 124 10.50 5.09 -3.40
CA VAL A 124 9.59 4.25 -4.18
C VAL A 124 8.16 4.77 -4.13
N SER A 125 7.69 5.21 -2.94
CA SER A 125 6.36 5.79 -2.80
C SER A 125 6.20 7.11 -3.54
N LEU A 126 7.20 7.98 -3.53
CA LEU A 126 7.18 9.25 -4.28
C LEU A 126 7.12 9.00 -5.79
N VAL A 127 7.93 8.07 -6.31
CA VAL A 127 7.88 7.69 -7.74
C VAL A 127 6.48 7.20 -8.10
N ALA A 128 5.88 6.33 -7.28
CA ALA A 128 4.55 5.82 -7.53
C ALA A 128 3.49 6.92 -7.53
N LEU A 129 3.53 7.83 -6.57
CA LEU A 129 2.59 8.95 -6.48
C LEU A 129 2.77 9.95 -7.63
N THR A 130 4.00 10.16 -8.10
CA THR A 130 4.28 11.02 -9.27
C THR A 130 3.62 10.50 -10.53
N VAL A 131 3.52 9.17 -10.68
CA VAL A 131 2.80 8.54 -11.80
C VAL A 131 1.29 8.51 -11.55
N ALA A 132 0.88 8.05 -10.38
CA ALA A 132 -0.52 7.77 -10.07
C ALA A 132 -1.38 9.02 -9.95
N LEU A 133 -0.85 10.10 -9.39
CA LEU A 133 -1.62 11.30 -9.06
C LEU A 133 -2.08 12.05 -10.31
N PRO A 134 -1.19 12.43 -11.25
CA PRO A 134 -1.63 13.16 -12.43
C PRO A 134 -2.54 12.30 -13.31
N ILE A 135 -2.20 11.03 -13.54
CA ILE A 135 -2.99 10.16 -14.41
C ILE A 135 -4.34 9.84 -13.76
N GLY A 136 -4.36 9.50 -12.47
CA GLY A 136 -5.59 9.19 -11.74
C GLY A 136 -6.54 10.38 -11.64
N LEU A 137 -6.02 11.57 -11.34
CA LEU A 137 -6.83 12.78 -11.25
C LEU A 137 -7.37 13.21 -12.64
N MET A 138 -6.55 13.18 -13.69
CA MET A 138 -6.99 13.48 -15.04
C MET A 138 -8.05 12.48 -15.53
N SER A 139 -7.87 11.18 -15.22
CA SER A 139 -8.87 10.15 -15.50
C SER A 139 -10.19 10.43 -14.79
N ALA A 140 -10.14 10.82 -13.51
CA ALA A 140 -11.32 11.19 -12.74
C ALA A 140 -12.06 12.39 -13.32
N ILE A 141 -11.33 13.46 -13.66
CA ILE A 141 -11.91 14.66 -14.28
C ILE A 141 -12.55 14.31 -15.62
N TYR A 142 -11.86 13.51 -16.44
CA TYR A 142 -12.41 13.07 -17.72
C TYR A 142 -13.71 12.30 -17.53
N MET A 143 -13.73 11.32 -16.62
CA MET A 143 -14.92 10.50 -16.37
C MET A 143 -16.06 11.30 -15.73
N ALA A 144 -15.76 12.23 -14.82
CA ALA A 144 -16.78 13.03 -14.15
C ALA A 144 -17.43 14.04 -15.10
N GLU A 145 -16.61 14.68 -15.98
CA GLU A 145 -17.04 15.89 -16.68
C GLU A 145 -17.14 15.74 -18.21
N TYR A 146 -16.32 14.90 -18.81
CA TYR A 146 -16.23 14.81 -20.29
C TYR A 146 -16.80 13.51 -20.85
N ALA A 147 -16.68 12.40 -20.11
CA ALA A 147 -17.08 11.10 -20.61
C ALA A 147 -18.61 10.98 -20.73
N GLY A 148 -19.06 10.55 -21.90
CA GLY A 148 -20.47 10.17 -22.10
C GLY A 148 -20.80 8.88 -21.31
N PRO A 149 -22.10 8.60 -21.09
CA PRO A 149 -22.55 7.44 -20.30
C PRO A 149 -21.92 6.13 -20.78
N ARG A 150 -21.89 5.89 -22.09
CA ARG A 150 -21.34 4.65 -22.67
C ARG A 150 -19.85 4.45 -22.36
N VAL A 151 -19.05 5.52 -22.45
CA VAL A 151 -17.62 5.47 -22.16
C VAL A 151 -17.40 5.16 -20.68
N ARG A 152 -18.17 5.82 -19.82
CA ARG A 152 -18.09 5.64 -18.38
C ARG A 152 -18.47 4.23 -17.95
N ASP A 153 -19.55 3.67 -18.52
CA ASP A 153 -20.03 2.31 -18.21
C ASP A 153 -19.01 1.23 -18.58
N VAL A 154 -18.07 1.53 -19.49
CA VAL A 154 -16.99 0.63 -19.86
C VAL A 154 -15.73 0.88 -19.03
N PHE A 155 -15.30 2.14 -18.90
CA PHE A 155 -14.02 2.45 -18.27
C PHE A 155 -14.05 2.30 -16.74
N LYS A 156 -15.17 2.61 -16.08
CA LYS A 156 -15.26 2.47 -14.61
C LYS A 156 -15.08 1.01 -14.16
N PRO A 157 -15.78 0.01 -14.73
CA PRO A 157 -15.52 -1.41 -14.41
C PRO A 157 -14.09 -1.87 -14.73
N ILE A 158 -13.47 -1.37 -15.80
CA ILE A 158 -12.08 -1.71 -16.14
C ILE A 158 -11.14 -1.24 -15.03
N LEU A 159 -11.31 -0.01 -14.53
CA LEU A 159 -10.52 0.49 -13.41
C LEU A 159 -10.77 -0.31 -12.12
N GLU A 160 -12.00 -0.71 -11.85
CA GLU A 160 -12.34 -1.55 -10.70
C GLU A 160 -11.70 -2.94 -10.80
N ILE A 161 -11.67 -3.55 -11.99
CA ILE A 161 -10.97 -4.82 -12.23
C ILE A 161 -9.47 -4.66 -12.01
N LEU A 162 -8.85 -3.58 -12.52
CA LEU A 162 -7.43 -3.30 -12.30
C LEU A 162 -7.10 -3.15 -10.81
N ALA A 163 -7.98 -2.51 -10.03
CA ALA A 163 -7.81 -2.41 -8.58
C ALA A 163 -7.90 -3.78 -7.85
N GLY A 164 -8.59 -4.74 -8.44
CA GLY A 164 -8.77 -6.10 -7.91
C GLY A 164 -7.63 -7.07 -8.24
N ILE A 165 -6.70 -6.72 -9.13
CA ILE A 165 -5.58 -7.59 -9.49
C ILE A 165 -4.64 -7.75 -8.29
N PRO A 166 -4.23 -9.00 -7.91
CA PRO A 166 -3.26 -9.22 -6.83
C PRO A 166 -1.94 -8.51 -7.10
N THR A 167 -1.36 -7.85 -6.08
CA THR A 167 -0.15 -7.03 -6.23
C THR A 167 1.06 -7.82 -6.71
N ILE A 168 1.12 -9.14 -6.40
CA ILE A 168 2.16 -10.02 -6.91
C ILE A 168 2.18 -10.09 -8.44
N VAL A 169 1.02 -10.02 -9.11
CA VAL A 169 0.93 -10.03 -10.58
C VAL A 169 1.57 -8.78 -11.16
N TYR A 170 1.32 -7.62 -10.55
CA TYR A 170 2.00 -6.37 -10.91
C TYR A 170 3.51 -6.47 -10.69
N GLY A 171 3.95 -7.13 -9.61
CA GLY A 171 5.38 -7.36 -9.34
C GLY A 171 6.04 -8.25 -10.40
N VAL A 172 5.40 -9.33 -10.81
CA VAL A 172 5.88 -10.20 -11.92
C VAL A 172 5.89 -9.43 -13.25
N PHE A 173 4.87 -8.62 -13.50
CA PHE A 173 4.83 -7.75 -14.69
C PHE A 173 5.98 -6.74 -14.66
N ALA A 174 6.26 -6.10 -13.52
CA ALA A 174 7.38 -5.19 -13.35
C ALA A 174 8.71 -5.86 -13.66
N LEU A 175 8.93 -7.07 -13.11
CA LEU A 175 10.16 -7.82 -13.32
C LEU A 175 10.34 -8.27 -14.78
N ARG A 176 9.27 -8.77 -15.41
CA ARG A 176 9.40 -9.42 -16.73
C ARG A 176 9.24 -8.45 -17.90
N SER A 177 8.45 -7.41 -17.74
CA SER A 177 8.14 -6.44 -18.81
C SER A 177 8.56 -5.03 -18.45
N GLY A 178 8.35 -4.61 -17.21
CA GLY A 178 8.66 -3.25 -16.76
C GLY A 178 10.15 -2.92 -16.82
N ILE A 179 11.01 -3.82 -16.34
CA ILE A 179 12.48 -3.61 -16.35
C ILE A 179 13.02 -3.57 -17.78
N PRO A 180 12.73 -4.53 -18.69
CA PRO A 180 13.17 -4.42 -20.08
C PRO A 180 12.67 -3.15 -20.76
N PHE A 181 11.39 -2.82 -20.60
CA PHE A 181 10.83 -1.58 -21.15
C PHE A 181 11.54 -0.32 -20.64
N ALA A 182 11.81 -0.26 -19.33
CA ALA A 182 12.55 0.86 -18.74
C ALA A 182 13.96 0.98 -19.32
N LYS A 183 14.68 -0.14 -19.48
CA LYS A 183 16.01 -0.16 -20.10
C LYS A 183 15.96 0.41 -21.54
N ASP A 184 15.06 -0.08 -22.35
CA ASP A 184 14.90 0.39 -23.74
C ASP A 184 14.53 1.87 -23.79
N PHE A 185 13.66 2.31 -22.87
CA PHE A 185 13.23 3.72 -22.75
C PHE A 185 14.39 4.64 -22.36
N PHE A 186 15.15 4.29 -21.32
CA PHE A 186 16.25 5.11 -20.85
C PHE A 186 17.42 5.11 -21.84
N ASN A 187 17.74 3.98 -22.46
CA ASN A 187 18.74 3.91 -23.53
C ASN A 187 18.31 4.76 -24.74
N GLY A 188 17.04 4.75 -25.09
CA GLY A 188 16.50 5.59 -26.16
C GLY A 188 16.53 7.08 -25.79
N LEU A 189 16.30 7.42 -24.54
CA LEU A 189 16.41 8.79 -24.03
C LEU A 189 17.86 9.27 -24.05
N GLU A 190 18.80 8.47 -23.62
CA GLU A 190 20.24 8.74 -23.66
C GLU A 190 20.67 9.02 -25.11
N TRP A 191 20.34 8.14 -26.06
CA TRP A 191 20.59 8.34 -27.48
C TRP A 191 19.96 9.64 -28.03
N LEU A 192 18.75 10.00 -27.59
CA LEU A 192 18.10 11.24 -28.01
C LEU A 192 18.79 12.49 -27.45
N LEU A 193 19.29 12.43 -26.21
CA LEU A 193 20.01 13.53 -25.56
C LEU A 193 21.38 13.71 -26.17
N GLU A 194 22.09 12.65 -26.50
CA GLU A 194 23.38 12.68 -27.22
C GLU A 194 23.27 13.30 -28.62
N LEU A 195 22.18 13.01 -29.34
CA LEU A 195 21.98 13.48 -30.72
C LEU A 195 21.61 14.94 -30.85
N ARG A 196 21.08 15.60 -29.79
CA ARG A 196 20.33 16.81 -30.09
C ARG A 196 20.81 18.12 -29.48
N PHE A 197 21.42 18.24 -28.32
CA PHE A 197 21.43 19.56 -27.69
C PHE A 197 22.59 19.94 -26.77
N LEU A 198 23.59 19.11 -26.53
CA LEU A 198 24.65 19.47 -25.58
C LEU A 198 25.98 19.63 -26.30
N PRO A 199 26.67 20.80 -26.17
CA PRO A 199 28.06 20.91 -26.54
C PRO A 199 28.87 19.87 -25.80
N ALA A 200 29.92 19.35 -26.43
CA ALA A 200 30.82 18.31 -25.90
C ALA A 200 31.42 18.59 -24.49
N ALA A 201 31.20 19.77 -23.94
CA ALA A 201 31.58 20.17 -22.59
C ALA A 201 30.66 19.64 -21.47
N PHE A 202 29.47 19.16 -21.83
CA PHE A 202 28.54 18.49 -20.89
C PHE A 202 28.42 17.01 -21.27
N HIS A 203 29.53 16.30 -21.23
CA HIS A 203 29.47 14.86 -21.23
C HIS A 203 28.75 14.41 -19.98
N LEU A 204 27.48 14.00 -20.17
CA LEU A 204 26.63 13.34 -19.18
C LEU A 204 27.17 11.91 -18.85
N GLU A 205 28.47 11.73 -18.81
CA GLU A 205 29.12 10.52 -18.27
C GLU A 205 28.67 10.23 -16.83
N TYR A 206 28.09 11.25 -16.16
CA TYR A 206 27.47 11.14 -14.84
C TYR A 206 25.99 10.71 -14.89
N LEU A 207 25.32 10.75 -16.02
CA LEU A 207 23.98 10.19 -16.19
C LEU A 207 24.08 8.85 -16.97
N ALA A 208 24.82 7.91 -16.46
CA ALA A 208 24.65 6.52 -16.88
C ALA A 208 23.24 6.09 -16.46
N LEU A 209 22.27 6.23 -17.37
CA LEU A 209 20.88 5.82 -17.16
C LEU A 209 20.75 4.29 -17.20
N ASP A 210 21.72 3.58 -16.62
CA ASP A 210 21.72 2.12 -16.57
C ASP A 210 20.70 1.64 -15.53
N VAL A 211 19.56 1.20 -16.02
CA VAL A 211 18.55 0.54 -15.19
C VAL A 211 19.08 -0.86 -14.84
N GLY A 212 19.45 -1.08 -13.60
CA GLY A 212 19.89 -2.37 -13.09
C GLY A 212 18.87 -3.50 -13.33
N ALA A 213 19.21 -4.71 -12.92
CA ALA A 213 18.30 -5.87 -12.97
C ALA A 213 17.02 -5.68 -12.12
N LYS A 214 17.08 -4.78 -11.15
CA LYS A 214 15.95 -4.29 -10.33
C LYS A 214 16.22 -2.83 -10.03
N SER A 215 15.17 -2.01 -9.94
CA SER A 215 15.30 -0.58 -9.69
C SER A 215 14.09 0.01 -8.98
N ALA A 216 14.34 1.03 -8.16
CA ALA A 216 13.29 1.73 -7.41
C ALA A 216 12.30 2.43 -8.36
N VAL A 217 12.77 2.98 -9.49
CA VAL A 217 11.91 3.68 -10.46
C VAL A 217 10.93 2.74 -11.13
N VAL A 218 11.35 1.51 -11.51
CA VAL A 218 10.46 0.53 -12.14
C VAL A 218 9.41 0.04 -11.16
N ALA A 219 9.84 -0.31 -9.94
CA ALA A 219 8.92 -0.72 -8.89
C ALA A 219 7.90 0.39 -8.57
N GLY A 220 8.36 1.63 -8.40
CA GLY A 220 7.51 2.79 -8.15
C GLY A 220 6.56 3.08 -9.29
N ALA A 221 7.03 3.04 -10.56
CA ALA A 221 6.18 3.30 -11.72
C ALA A 221 5.04 2.27 -11.85
N VAL A 222 5.35 0.98 -11.72
CA VAL A 222 4.33 -0.10 -11.76
C VAL A 222 3.38 -0.01 -10.57
N MET A 223 3.90 0.30 -9.37
CA MET A 223 3.06 0.58 -8.21
C MET A 223 2.15 1.79 -8.47
N GLY A 224 2.66 2.83 -9.14
CA GLY A 224 1.88 3.98 -9.59
C GLY A 224 0.71 3.58 -10.48
N ILE A 225 0.92 2.71 -11.47
CA ILE A 225 -0.15 2.17 -12.32
C ILE A 225 -1.23 1.48 -11.48
N MET A 226 -0.84 0.68 -10.50
CA MET A 226 -1.76 0.00 -9.58
C MET A 226 -2.59 1.01 -8.73
N LEU A 227 -2.02 2.17 -8.40
CA LEU A 227 -2.70 3.19 -7.59
C LEU A 227 -3.65 4.09 -8.41
N ILE A 228 -3.52 4.17 -9.74
CA ILE A 228 -4.39 4.98 -10.61
C ILE A 228 -5.88 4.72 -10.34
N PRO A 229 -6.38 3.47 -10.30
CA PRO A 229 -7.78 3.21 -10.07
C PRO A 229 -8.32 3.78 -8.76
N PHE A 230 -7.53 3.71 -7.68
CA PHE A 230 -7.90 4.23 -6.36
C PHE A 230 -8.04 5.75 -6.37
N ILE A 231 -7.05 6.46 -6.92
CA ILE A 231 -7.07 7.91 -7.02
C ILE A 231 -8.20 8.35 -7.95
N SER A 232 -8.37 7.67 -9.09
CA SER A 232 -9.40 7.99 -10.07
C SER A 232 -10.80 7.80 -9.51
N SER A 233 -11.09 6.68 -8.85
CA SER A 233 -12.42 6.40 -8.30
C SER A 233 -12.80 7.38 -7.19
N LEU A 234 -11.92 7.60 -6.22
CA LEU A 234 -12.20 8.51 -5.11
C LEU A 234 -12.29 9.97 -5.54
N SER A 235 -11.49 10.38 -6.54
CA SER A 235 -11.57 11.73 -7.10
C SER A 235 -12.82 11.92 -7.96
N ASP A 236 -13.26 10.92 -8.73
CA ASP A 236 -14.52 10.93 -9.49
C ASP A 236 -15.72 11.09 -8.55
N ASP A 237 -15.74 10.33 -7.45
CA ASP A 237 -16.81 10.42 -6.43
C ASP A 237 -16.80 11.79 -5.73
N ALA A 238 -15.61 12.35 -5.43
CA ALA A 238 -15.48 13.67 -4.85
C ALA A 238 -15.98 14.80 -5.78
N LEU A 239 -15.65 14.72 -7.08
CA LEU A 239 -16.11 15.68 -8.09
C LEU A 239 -17.63 15.62 -8.28
N LYS A 240 -18.23 14.44 -8.20
CA LYS A 240 -19.68 14.25 -8.30
C LYS A 240 -20.44 14.70 -7.07
N ALA A 241 -19.81 14.66 -5.91
CA ALA A 241 -20.40 15.13 -4.66
C ALA A 241 -20.56 16.67 -4.61
N VAL A 242 -19.89 17.40 -5.51
CA VAL A 242 -20.02 18.87 -5.62
C VAL A 242 -21.44 19.23 -6.09
N PRO A 243 -22.16 20.14 -5.38
CA PRO A 243 -23.52 20.55 -5.76
C PRO A 243 -23.59 21.09 -7.19
N ARG A 244 -24.61 20.67 -7.93
CA ARG A 244 -24.83 21.10 -9.32
C ARG A 244 -25.00 22.61 -9.45
N SER A 245 -25.56 23.27 -8.44
CA SER A 245 -25.74 24.72 -8.38
C SER A 245 -24.44 25.51 -8.56
N LEU A 246 -23.29 24.99 -8.09
CA LEU A 246 -22.00 25.64 -8.28
C LEU A 246 -21.54 25.55 -9.74
N ARG A 247 -21.81 24.42 -10.38
CA ARG A 247 -21.50 24.20 -11.80
C ARG A 247 -22.37 25.12 -12.68
N ASP A 248 -23.68 25.08 -12.46
CA ASP A 248 -24.65 25.86 -13.24
C ASP A 248 -24.44 27.37 -13.02
N GLY A 249 -24.14 27.78 -11.80
CA GLY A 249 -23.80 29.17 -11.48
C GLY A 249 -22.56 29.69 -12.20
N SER A 250 -21.50 28.89 -12.29
CA SER A 250 -20.30 29.24 -13.04
C SER A 250 -20.58 29.40 -14.54
N LEU A 251 -21.34 28.47 -15.12
CA LEU A 251 -21.71 28.54 -16.54
C LEU A 251 -22.64 29.72 -16.82
N ALA A 252 -23.58 30.04 -15.91
CA ALA A 252 -24.47 31.21 -16.03
C ALA A 252 -23.73 32.55 -15.99
N LEU A 253 -22.59 32.61 -15.28
CA LEU A 253 -21.69 33.77 -15.29
C LEU A 253 -20.78 33.86 -16.52
N GLY A 254 -20.95 32.96 -17.49
CA GLY A 254 -20.18 32.94 -18.75
C GLY A 254 -18.87 32.17 -18.68
N GLY A 255 -18.62 31.43 -17.60
CA GLY A 255 -17.47 30.54 -17.49
C GLY A 255 -17.55 29.41 -18.54
N ASN A 256 -16.41 29.07 -19.16
CA ASN A 256 -16.36 27.88 -20.01
C ASN A 256 -16.19 26.61 -19.14
N LYS A 257 -16.37 25.44 -19.76
CA LYS A 257 -16.32 24.16 -19.05
C LYS A 257 -14.99 23.92 -18.33
N SER A 258 -13.88 24.23 -18.98
CA SER A 258 -12.54 24.06 -18.42
C SER A 258 -12.31 25.00 -17.22
N GLU A 259 -12.74 26.26 -17.34
CA GLU A 259 -12.67 27.24 -16.22
C GLU A 259 -13.51 26.82 -15.04
N THR A 260 -14.72 26.33 -15.29
CA THR A 260 -15.62 25.79 -14.25
C THR A 260 -14.95 24.62 -13.51
N ILE A 261 -14.31 23.69 -14.26
CA ILE A 261 -13.60 22.57 -13.64
C ILE A 261 -12.45 23.06 -12.77
N LEU A 262 -11.56 23.87 -13.32
CA LEU A 262 -10.31 24.27 -12.65
C LEU A 262 -10.54 25.26 -11.50
N ARG A 263 -11.50 26.18 -11.63
CA ARG A 263 -11.70 27.28 -10.67
C ARG A 263 -12.81 27.03 -9.68
N VAL A 264 -13.75 26.10 -9.99
CA VAL A 264 -14.92 25.86 -9.13
C VAL A 264 -14.96 24.41 -8.64
N LEU A 265 -14.95 23.43 -9.56
CA LEU A 265 -15.18 22.03 -9.19
C LEU A 265 -13.98 21.41 -8.45
N ILE A 266 -12.76 21.57 -8.97
CA ILE A 266 -11.56 21.02 -8.31
C ILE A 266 -11.36 21.63 -6.92
N PRO A 267 -11.40 22.97 -6.71
CA PRO A 267 -11.32 23.53 -5.37
C PRO A 267 -12.42 23.08 -4.43
N ALA A 268 -13.65 22.94 -4.91
CA ALA A 268 -14.76 22.44 -4.10
C ALA A 268 -14.64 20.95 -3.74
N ALA A 269 -14.13 20.13 -4.68
CA ALA A 269 -13.88 18.70 -4.48
C ALA A 269 -12.56 18.39 -3.76
N LEU A 270 -11.68 19.39 -3.59
CA LEU A 270 -10.31 19.21 -3.07
C LEU A 270 -10.25 18.40 -1.77
N PRO A 271 -11.14 18.56 -0.77
CA PRO A 271 -11.10 17.74 0.43
C PRO A 271 -11.29 16.24 0.15
N GLY A 272 -12.14 15.88 -0.79
CA GLY A 272 -12.37 14.48 -1.19
C GLY A 272 -11.21 13.92 -2.03
N ILE A 273 -10.68 14.72 -2.97
CA ILE A 273 -9.52 14.37 -3.79
C ILE A 273 -8.30 14.12 -2.87
N MET A 274 -8.07 15.00 -1.90
CA MET A 274 -6.99 14.83 -0.91
C MET A 274 -7.19 13.57 -0.05
N GLY A 275 -8.43 13.22 0.28
CA GLY A 275 -8.75 11.95 0.94
C GLY A 275 -8.30 10.74 0.12
N GLY A 276 -8.58 10.74 -1.17
CA GLY A 276 -8.11 9.71 -2.12
C GLY A 276 -6.59 9.65 -2.24
N PHE A 277 -5.93 10.80 -2.32
CA PHE A 277 -4.46 10.89 -2.34
C PHE A 277 -3.84 10.28 -1.07
N LEU A 278 -4.38 10.60 0.10
CA LEU A 278 -3.86 10.10 1.38
C LEU A 278 -4.02 8.59 1.51
N LEU A 279 -5.16 8.06 1.08
CA LEU A 279 -5.38 6.62 1.06
C LEU A 279 -4.38 5.93 0.11
N ALA A 280 -4.16 6.48 -1.08
CA ALA A 280 -3.18 5.98 -2.03
C ALA A 280 -1.75 6.03 -1.46
N THR A 281 -1.38 7.11 -0.77
CA THR A 281 -0.08 7.28 -0.11
C THR A 281 0.13 6.22 0.98
N SER A 282 -0.87 6.03 1.86
CA SER A 282 -0.80 5.00 2.92
C SER A 282 -0.65 3.60 2.33
N ARG A 283 -1.34 3.32 1.21
CA ARG A 283 -1.22 2.06 0.49
C ARG A 283 0.16 1.89 -0.15
N ALA A 284 0.72 2.95 -0.74
CA ALA A 284 2.06 2.94 -1.33
C ALA A 284 3.15 2.62 -0.31
N ILE A 285 3.09 3.24 0.88
CA ILE A 285 4.06 3.01 1.96
C ILE A 285 4.00 1.56 2.47
N GLY A 286 2.82 0.94 2.45
CA GLY A 286 2.60 -0.44 2.90
C GLY A 286 2.80 -1.51 1.82
N GLU A 287 3.16 -1.15 0.57
CA GLU A 287 3.31 -2.12 -0.51
C GLU A 287 4.55 -2.99 -0.32
N THR A 288 4.39 -4.30 -0.50
CA THR A 288 5.45 -5.29 -0.28
C THR A 288 5.80 -6.04 -1.56
N MET A 289 4.79 -6.64 -2.21
CA MET A 289 5.04 -7.66 -3.25
C MET A 289 5.63 -7.09 -4.54
N ILE A 290 5.20 -5.90 -4.98
CA ILE A 290 5.76 -5.24 -6.15
C ILE A 290 7.22 -4.88 -5.88
N VAL A 291 7.50 -4.34 -4.69
CA VAL A 291 8.83 -3.86 -4.32
C VAL A 291 9.82 -5.01 -4.15
N VAL A 292 9.43 -6.11 -3.47
CA VAL A 292 10.26 -7.34 -3.34
C VAL A 292 10.73 -7.84 -4.71
N LEU A 293 9.83 -7.85 -5.68
CA LEU A 293 10.14 -8.39 -7.00
C LEU A 293 10.93 -7.42 -7.87
N ALA A 294 10.63 -6.12 -7.83
CA ALA A 294 11.10 -5.17 -8.83
C ALA A 294 12.10 -4.12 -8.33
N ALA A 295 12.11 -3.75 -7.03
CA ALA A 295 13.02 -2.72 -6.52
C ALA A 295 14.37 -3.26 -6.05
N GLY A 296 14.45 -4.51 -5.67
CA GLY A 296 15.64 -5.12 -5.06
C GLY A 296 15.51 -5.22 -3.54
N GLY A 297 16.58 -5.74 -2.92
CA GLY A 297 16.58 -5.96 -1.47
C GLY A 297 17.77 -5.27 -0.78
N GLN A 298 18.42 -4.31 -1.42
CA GLN A 298 19.58 -3.61 -0.86
C GLN A 298 19.13 -2.31 -0.19
N ALA A 299 19.56 -2.10 1.04
CA ALA A 299 19.29 -0.89 1.80
C ALA A 299 20.34 0.18 1.50
N ASN A 300 20.29 0.77 0.30
CA ASN A 300 21.23 1.78 -0.16
C ASN A 300 20.70 3.19 0.10
N LEU A 301 21.58 4.08 0.56
CA LEU A 301 21.35 5.52 0.60
C LEU A 301 21.99 6.13 -0.66
N THR A 302 21.26 6.05 -1.78
CA THR A 302 21.70 6.64 -3.06
C THR A 302 20.63 7.61 -3.55
N ILE A 303 21.07 8.67 -4.23
CA ILE A 303 20.17 9.62 -4.91
C ILE A 303 19.69 9.04 -6.24
N ASP A 304 20.41 8.03 -6.75
CA ASP A 304 20.06 7.38 -8.00
C ASP A 304 18.83 6.48 -7.82
N ILE A 305 17.71 6.92 -8.41
CA ILE A 305 16.45 6.17 -8.39
C ILE A 305 16.44 4.94 -9.31
N LEU A 306 17.44 4.81 -10.18
CA LEU A 306 17.64 3.65 -11.05
C LEU A 306 18.30 2.49 -10.31
N ASP A 307 18.94 2.77 -9.18
CA ASP A 307 19.54 1.79 -8.31
C ASP A 307 18.51 0.93 -7.58
N GLN A 308 19.01 -0.18 -7.01
CA GLN A 308 18.23 -1.04 -6.15
C GLN A 308 18.00 -0.37 -4.80
N MET A 309 16.77 -0.43 -4.32
CA MET A 309 16.39 0.03 -3.00
C MET A 309 15.48 -1.00 -2.32
N THR A 310 15.51 -1.05 -0.99
CA THR A 310 14.56 -1.83 -0.21
C THR A 310 13.59 -0.92 0.52
N THR A 311 12.43 -1.47 0.90
CA THR A 311 11.46 -0.76 1.74
C THR A 311 11.31 -1.45 3.09
N VAL A 312 10.71 -0.76 4.06
CA VAL A 312 10.46 -1.30 5.40
C VAL A 312 9.68 -2.61 5.33
N THR A 313 8.62 -2.67 4.53
CA THR A 313 7.78 -3.85 4.36
C THR A 313 8.52 -5.03 3.73
N VAL A 314 9.39 -4.76 2.75
CA VAL A 314 10.27 -5.78 2.14
C VAL A 314 11.23 -6.32 3.17
N GLN A 315 11.89 -5.46 3.92
CA GLN A 315 12.86 -5.86 4.92
C GLN A 315 12.24 -6.70 6.04
N ILE A 316 11.05 -6.31 6.51
CA ILE A 316 10.25 -7.10 7.46
C ILE A 316 9.98 -8.49 6.89
N THR A 317 9.56 -8.58 5.63
CA THR A 317 9.22 -9.85 4.99
C THR A 317 10.45 -10.75 4.81
N GLU A 318 11.58 -10.20 4.37
CA GLU A 318 12.83 -10.96 4.18
C GLU A 318 13.37 -11.51 5.51
N LEU A 319 13.28 -10.75 6.59
CA LEU A 319 13.71 -11.18 7.93
C LEU A 319 12.80 -12.27 8.52
N LEU A 320 11.51 -12.29 8.17
CA LEU A 320 10.55 -13.29 8.65
C LEU A 320 10.62 -14.61 7.87
N ILE A 321 11.03 -14.59 6.59
CA ILE A 321 11.10 -15.78 5.73
C ILE A 321 12.39 -16.58 5.95
N GLY A 322 13.43 -15.96 6.53
CA GLY A 322 14.70 -16.63 6.85
C GLY A 322 14.60 -17.62 8.02
N ASP A 323 15.75 -18.24 8.40
CA ASP A 323 15.85 -19.08 9.60
C ASP A 323 15.64 -18.23 10.87
N ALA A 324 14.38 -18.00 11.21
CA ALA A 324 13.98 -17.16 12.31
C ALA A 324 14.11 -17.91 13.65
N GLU A 325 15.24 -17.79 14.31
CA GLU A 325 15.27 -17.93 15.76
C GLU A 325 14.66 -16.66 16.36
N PHE A 326 13.51 -16.80 17.02
CA PHE A 326 12.71 -15.68 17.53
C PHE A 326 13.42 -14.79 18.55
N ASP A 327 14.52 -15.26 19.16
CA ASP A 327 15.30 -14.53 20.15
C ASP A 327 16.48 -13.73 19.58
N ARG A 328 16.77 -13.85 18.29
CA ARG A 328 17.86 -13.08 17.66
C ARG A 328 17.48 -11.62 17.47
N ALA A 329 18.44 -10.73 17.66
CA ALA A 329 18.25 -9.28 17.47
C ALA A 329 17.72 -8.94 16.07
N ASN A 330 18.12 -9.69 15.02
CA ASN A 330 17.63 -9.53 13.66
C ASN A 330 16.13 -9.80 13.53
N THR A 331 15.64 -10.89 14.14
CA THR A 331 14.21 -11.22 14.09
C THR A 331 13.41 -10.23 14.92
N LEU A 332 13.95 -9.79 16.05
CA LEU A 332 13.31 -8.77 16.88
C LEU A 332 13.29 -7.40 16.21
N SER A 333 14.26 -7.08 15.32
CA SER A 333 14.30 -5.81 14.57
C SER A 333 13.08 -5.62 13.66
N VAL A 334 12.40 -6.70 13.26
CA VAL A 334 11.12 -6.67 12.54
C VAL A 334 10.08 -5.89 13.31
N PHE A 335 10.00 -6.10 14.62
CA PHE A 335 9.05 -5.39 15.48
C PHE A 335 9.45 -3.93 15.68
N GLY A 336 10.77 -3.65 15.74
CA GLY A 336 11.29 -2.27 15.74
C GLY A 336 10.91 -1.52 14.45
N LEU A 337 11.18 -2.12 13.28
CA LEU A 337 10.77 -1.56 11.99
C LEU A 337 9.26 -1.37 11.89
N GLY A 338 8.49 -2.39 12.31
CA GLY A 338 7.03 -2.35 12.30
C GLY A 338 6.47 -1.24 13.18
N LEU A 339 7.03 -1.05 14.39
CA LEU A 339 6.61 0.02 15.30
C LEU A 339 6.90 1.40 14.72
N VAL A 340 8.10 1.63 14.21
CA VAL A 340 8.46 2.92 13.60
C VAL A 340 7.62 3.21 12.35
N LEU A 341 7.35 2.19 11.52
CA LEU A 341 6.47 2.31 10.37
C LEU A 341 5.03 2.65 10.80
N PHE A 342 4.52 1.97 11.83
CA PHE A 342 3.19 2.23 12.39
C PHE A 342 3.07 3.67 12.89
N VAL A 343 4.02 4.14 13.69
CA VAL A 343 4.04 5.51 14.21
C VAL A 343 4.17 6.53 13.08
N SER A 344 5.06 6.30 12.11
CA SER A 344 5.26 7.19 10.97
C SER A 344 4.01 7.32 10.10
N THR A 345 3.34 6.20 9.79
CA THR A 345 2.10 6.19 9.00
C THR A 345 0.93 6.80 9.79
N LEU A 346 0.85 6.57 11.09
CA LEU A 346 -0.15 7.20 11.97
C LEU A 346 0.00 8.72 11.97
N LEU A 347 1.24 9.23 12.17
CA LEU A 347 1.52 10.67 12.15
C LEU A 347 1.20 11.29 10.79
N LEU A 348 1.58 10.62 9.70
CA LEU A 348 1.26 11.06 8.34
C LEU A 348 -0.26 11.16 8.14
N ASN A 349 -1.02 10.13 8.55
CA ASN A 349 -2.48 10.12 8.43
C ASN A 349 -3.15 11.20 9.30
N LEU A 350 -2.66 11.42 10.53
CA LEU A 350 -3.16 12.49 11.38
C LEU A 350 -2.88 13.89 10.79
N ALA A 351 -1.67 14.12 10.31
CA ALA A 351 -1.31 15.38 9.64
C ALA A 351 -2.19 15.62 8.41
N ALA A 352 -2.42 14.60 7.65
CA ALA A 352 -3.23 14.57 6.46
C ALA A 352 -4.70 14.92 6.75
N ILE A 353 -5.30 14.29 7.78
CA ILE A 353 -6.67 14.61 8.22
C ILE A 353 -6.77 16.08 8.66
N GLN A 354 -5.75 16.62 9.33
CA GLN A 354 -5.75 18.03 9.74
C GLN A 354 -5.72 18.96 8.52
N VAL A 355 -4.91 18.64 7.50
CA VAL A 355 -4.85 19.42 6.25
C VAL A 355 -6.23 19.42 5.58
N VAL A 356 -6.85 18.25 5.39
CA VAL A 356 -8.16 18.09 4.77
C VAL A 356 -9.23 18.89 5.56
N ARG A 357 -9.23 18.81 6.89
CA ARG A 357 -10.18 19.56 7.74
C ARG A 357 -10.04 21.09 7.58
N ARG A 358 -8.81 21.60 7.51
CA ARG A 358 -8.56 23.04 7.31
C ARG A 358 -9.08 23.53 5.95
N TYR A 359 -8.88 22.74 4.90
CA TYR A 359 -9.39 23.10 3.56
C TYR A 359 -10.90 23.02 3.49
N ARG A 360 -11.51 22.01 4.09
CA ARG A 360 -12.99 21.88 4.14
C ARG A 360 -13.66 23.09 4.79
N GLN A 361 -13.11 23.62 5.88
CA GLN A 361 -13.67 24.78 6.59
C GLN A 361 -13.59 26.10 5.80
N ARG A 362 -12.77 26.19 4.76
CA ARG A 362 -12.65 27.39 3.92
C ARG A 362 -13.67 27.44 2.77
N TYR A 363 -14.30 26.32 2.46
CA TYR A 363 -15.23 26.19 1.33
C TYR A 363 -16.64 25.73 1.76
N SER A 364 -16.90 25.55 3.05
CA SER A 364 -18.23 25.45 3.65
C SER A 364 -18.65 26.79 4.21
#